data_81af9e7d247e9b4f85d44683860a09b1
#
_entry.id   81af9e7d247e9b4f85d44683860a09b1
#
_cell.length_a   1.000
_cell.length_b   1.000
_cell.length_c   1.000
_cell.angle_alpha   90.00
_cell.angle_beta   90.00
_cell.angle_gamma   90.00
#
_symmetry.space_group_name_H-M   'P 1'
#
loop_
_entity.id
_entity.type
_entity.pdbx_description
1 polymer ?
#
loop_
_entity_poly.entity_id
_entity_poly.type
_entity_poly.pdbx_seq_one_letter_code
_entity_poly.pdbx_strand_id
1 'polypeptide(L)'
;KIVTVASADVPLKGLDTTLKAISLILDKYPNTKLSVVGNPRENGHTERLIRQLKLTNHVSFKTNLSKEEVAYEYQSSSLAVISSLYEGFGFPAAEAMACGTPIISSNSSALPEIVQDFGQLYEPGNSDALKECIENFYLNRPSFDNLAQEGSIYANETFNWEKIALDYEEQFLET
;
A
#
# COMPACT_ATOMS: atom_id res chain seq x y z
N LYS A 1 -2.66 -12.82 -1.01
CA LYS A 1 -3.49 -11.61 -1.22
C LYS A 1 -2.61 -10.37 -1.10
N ILE A 2 -2.71 -9.47 -2.06
CA ILE A 2 -2.12 -8.13 -2.04
C ILE A 2 -3.23 -7.13 -1.73
N VAL A 3 -2.94 -6.09 -0.94
CA VAL A 3 -3.88 -5.00 -0.64
C VAL A 3 -3.32 -3.66 -1.12
N THR A 4 -4.18 -2.78 -1.59
CA THR A 4 -3.89 -1.36 -1.84
C THR A 4 -5.07 -0.51 -1.38
N VAL A 5 -4.79 0.68 -0.88
CA VAL A 5 -5.81 1.68 -0.54
C VAL A 5 -5.76 2.78 -1.58
N ALA A 6 -6.74 2.79 -2.45
CA ALA A 6 -6.79 3.74 -3.56
C ALA A 6 -8.25 3.97 -4.01
N SER A 7 -8.66 5.21 -4.11
CA SER A 7 -9.91 5.54 -4.79
C SER A 7 -9.76 5.29 -6.29
N ALA A 8 -10.73 4.59 -6.89
CA ALA A 8 -10.75 4.39 -8.33
C ALA A 8 -10.84 5.72 -9.08
N ASP A 9 -10.23 5.76 -10.26
CA ASP A 9 -10.20 6.93 -11.15
C ASP A 9 -9.58 8.20 -10.53
N VAL A 10 -8.75 8.06 -9.49
CA VAL A 10 -7.88 9.13 -8.98
C VAL A 10 -6.45 8.88 -9.45
N PRO A 11 -5.98 9.55 -10.51
CA PRO A 11 -4.68 9.26 -11.13
C PRO A 11 -3.51 9.32 -10.16
N LEU A 12 -3.54 10.28 -9.21
CA LEU A 12 -2.49 10.45 -8.21
C LEU A 12 -2.31 9.25 -7.27
N LYS A 13 -3.31 8.38 -7.13
CA LYS A 13 -3.23 7.16 -6.33
C LYS A 13 -2.53 6.00 -7.05
N GLY A 14 -2.23 6.16 -8.35
CA GLY A 14 -1.41 5.22 -9.12
C GLY A 14 -1.98 3.81 -9.25
N LEU A 15 -3.29 3.60 -9.07
CA LEU A 15 -3.91 2.27 -9.15
C LEU A 15 -3.66 1.58 -10.49
N ASP A 16 -3.54 2.35 -11.57
CA ASP A 16 -3.19 1.84 -12.90
C ASP A 16 -1.84 1.10 -12.90
N THR A 17 -0.85 1.66 -12.17
CA THR A 17 0.47 1.04 -12.04
C THR A 17 0.36 -0.32 -11.34
N THR A 18 -0.40 -0.37 -10.24
CA THR A 18 -0.65 -1.63 -9.52
C THR A 18 -1.37 -2.65 -10.41
N LEU A 19 -2.42 -2.25 -11.12
CA LEU A 19 -3.17 -3.16 -12.01
C LEU A 19 -2.30 -3.73 -13.12
N LYS A 20 -1.47 -2.90 -13.76
CA LYS A 20 -0.52 -3.35 -14.78
C LYS A 20 0.51 -4.31 -14.20
N ALA A 21 1.13 -4.00 -13.07
CA ALA A 21 2.08 -4.88 -12.42
C ALA A 21 1.46 -6.22 -12.03
N ILE A 22 0.23 -6.23 -11.48
CA ILE A 22 -0.49 -7.48 -11.20
C ILE A 22 -0.71 -8.29 -12.47
N SER A 23 -1.11 -7.67 -13.59
CA SER A 23 -1.29 -8.42 -14.84
C SER A 23 -0.01 -9.09 -15.34
N LEU A 24 1.14 -8.43 -15.14
CA LEU A 24 2.44 -8.94 -15.58
C LEU A 24 2.96 -10.13 -14.74
N ILE A 25 2.52 -10.26 -13.48
CA ILE A 25 2.98 -11.35 -12.61
C ILE A 25 2.09 -12.61 -12.70
N LEU A 26 0.89 -12.53 -13.28
CA LEU A 26 -0.08 -13.63 -13.25
C LEU A 26 0.39 -14.88 -13.96
N ASP A 27 1.22 -14.77 -15.00
CA ASP A 27 1.79 -15.93 -15.70
C ASP A 27 2.62 -16.80 -14.73
N LYS A 28 3.34 -16.17 -13.81
CA LYS A 28 4.19 -16.85 -12.83
C LYS A 28 3.46 -17.14 -11.51
N TYR A 29 2.54 -16.24 -11.11
CA TYR A 29 1.80 -16.31 -9.84
C TYR A 29 0.28 -16.22 -10.07
N PRO A 30 -0.33 -17.25 -10.71
CA PRO A 30 -1.73 -17.19 -11.20
C PRO A 30 -2.76 -17.06 -10.07
N ASN A 31 -2.41 -17.38 -8.84
CA ASN A 31 -3.32 -17.30 -7.69
C ASN A 31 -3.30 -15.92 -7.00
N THR A 32 -2.54 -14.95 -7.52
CA THR A 32 -2.48 -13.61 -6.95
C THR A 32 -3.84 -12.94 -7.00
N LYS A 33 -4.26 -12.36 -5.87
CA LYS A 33 -5.49 -11.55 -5.74
C LYS A 33 -5.13 -10.18 -5.20
N LEU A 34 -5.77 -9.15 -5.75
CA LEU A 34 -5.66 -7.77 -5.32
C LEU A 34 -6.96 -7.35 -4.64
N SER A 35 -6.87 -6.92 -3.38
CA SER A 35 -7.93 -6.22 -2.66
C SER A 35 -7.69 -4.72 -2.76
N VAL A 36 -8.63 -3.98 -3.31
CA VAL A 36 -8.59 -2.52 -3.41
C VAL A 36 -9.56 -1.95 -2.39
N VAL A 37 -9.03 -1.33 -1.34
CA VAL A 37 -9.83 -0.59 -0.36
C VAL A 37 -10.12 0.79 -0.94
N GLY A 38 -11.35 1.01 -1.35
CA GLY A 38 -11.79 2.24 -2.01
C GLY A 38 -13.02 2.02 -2.87
N ASN A 39 -13.62 3.11 -3.29
CA ASN A 39 -14.84 3.06 -4.07
C ASN A 39 -14.53 2.90 -5.57
N PRO A 40 -15.08 1.86 -6.24
CA PRO A 40 -15.01 1.78 -7.68
C PRO A 40 -15.93 2.85 -8.29
N ARG A 41 -15.58 3.31 -9.50
CA ARG A 41 -16.47 4.16 -10.30
C ARG A 41 -17.07 3.30 -11.40
N GLU A 42 -18.39 3.19 -11.39
CA GLU A 42 -19.11 2.43 -12.41
C GLU A 42 -18.80 2.97 -13.82
N ASN A 43 -18.47 2.07 -14.74
CA ASN A 43 -18.02 2.39 -16.10
C ASN A 43 -16.81 3.36 -16.17
N GLY A 44 -16.08 3.51 -15.07
CA GLY A 44 -14.89 4.35 -14.98
C GLY A 44 -13.68 3.81 -15.73
N HIS A 45 -12.59 4.57 -15.70
CA HIS A 45 -11.32 4.19 -16.32
C HIS A 45 -10.76 2.90 -15.69
N THR A 46 -10.74 2.83 -14.37
CA THR A 46 -10.23 1.68 -13.61
C THR A 46 -10.94 0.38 -13.98
N GLU A 47 -12.25 0.41 -14.07
CA GLU A 47 -13.06 -0.76 -14.44
C GLU A 47 -12.80 -1.23 -15.88
N ARG A 48 -12.64 -0.29 -16.82
CA ARG A 48 -12.26 -0.61 -18.20
C ARG A 48 -10.86 -1.22 -18.25
N LEU A 49 -9.90 -0.69 -17.49
CA LEU A 49 -8.53 -1.20 -17.42
C LEU A 49 -8.50 -2.61 -16.84
N ILE A 50 -9.26 -2.90 -15.77
CA ILE A 50 -9.38 -4.25 -15.19
C ILE A 50 -9.87 -5.24 -16.25
N ARG A 51 -10.88 -4.89 -17.04
CA ARG A 51 -11.38 -5.74 -18.15
C ARG A 51 -10.33 -5.92 -19.26
N GLN A 52 -9.67 -4.84 -19.66
CA GLN A 52 -8.62 -4.86 -20.71
C GLN A 52 -7.45 -5.76 -20.30
N LEU A 53 -7.03 -5.69 -19.06
CA LEU A 53 -5.94 -6.50 -18.49
C LEU A 53 -6.39 -7.91 -18.07
N LYS A 54 -7.66 -8.28 -18.27
CA LYS A 54 -8.28 -9.58 -17.89
C LYS A 54 -8.18 -9.88 -16.41
N LEU A 55 -8.24 -8.86 -15.56
CA LEU A 55 -8.09 -8.96 -14.10
C LEU A 55 -9.40 -9.13 -13.34
N THR A 56 -10.55 -9.31 -14.02
CA THR A 56 -11.88 -9.36 -13.39
C THR A 56 -11.98 -10.37 -12.24
N ASN A 57 -11.31 -11.51 -12.38
CA ASN A 57 -11.29 -12.56 -11.35
C ASN A 57 -10.16 -12.38 -10.33
N HIS A 58 -9.31 -11.37 -10.47
CA HIS A 58 -8.13 -11.14 -9.64
C HIS A 58 -8.25 -9.88 -8.76
N VAL A 59 -9.17 -8.98 -9.06
CA VAL A 59 -9.35 -7.70 -8.34
C VAL A 59 -10.71 -7.70 -7.66
N SER A 60 -10.73 -7.30 -6.40
CA SER A 60 -11.96 -7.04 -5.65
C SER A 60 -11.89 -5.69 -4.95
N PHE A 61 -12.99 -4.95 -4.98
CA PHE A 61 -13.12 -3.69 -4.23
C PHE A 61 -13.76 -3.94 -2.87
N LYS A 62 -13.25 -3.24 -1.87
CA LYS A 62 -13.77 -3.18 -0.50
C LYS A 62 -14.19 -1.74 -0.23
N THR A 63 -15.47 -1.52 -0.04
CA THR A 63 -16.06 -0.19 0.08
C THR A 63 -16.70 0.01 1.45
N ASN A 64 -16.74 1.26 1.91
CA ASN A 64 -17.41 1.64 3.16
C ASN A 64 -16.94 0.87 4.38
N LEU A 65 -15.66 0.52 4.42
CA LEU A 65 -15.04 -0.18 5.55
C LEU A 65 -14.90 0.77 6.75
N SER A 66 -15.10 0.26 7.97
CA SER A 66 -14.69 0.90 9.20
C SER A 66 -13.15 0.90 9.31
N LYS A 67 -12.59 1.64 10.26
CA LYS A 67 -11.13 1.65 10.52
C LYS A 67 -10.62 0.26 10.88
N GLU A 68 -11.37 -0.47 11.69
CA GLU A 68 -11.08 -1.84 12.11
C GLU A 68 -11.09 -2.81 10.92
N GLU A 69 -12.03 -2.65 10.00
CA GLU A 69 -12.10 -3.44 8.78
C GLU A 69 -10.96 -3.13 7.82
N VAL A 70 -10.54 -1.86 7.71
CA VAL A 70 -9.34 -1.48 6.95
C VAL A 70 -8.09 -2.12 7.56
N ALA A 71 -7.93 -2.05 8.90
CA ALA A 71 -6.83 -2.71 9.58
C ALA A 71 -6.82 -4.23 9.34
N TYR A 72 -8.00 -4.87 9.37
CA TYR A 72 -8.13 -6.28 9.05
C TYR A 72 -7.74 -6.61 7.59
N GLU A 73 -8.09 -5.74 6.62
CA GLU A 73 -7.66 -5.92 5.22
C GLU A 73 -6.14 -5.89 5.08
N TYR A 74 -5.45 -5.01 5.79
CA TYR A 74 -3.98 -5.02 5.87
C TYR A 74 -3.48 -6.31 6.52
N GLN A 75 -3.87 -6.61 7.74
CA GLN A 75 -3.39 -7.76 8.52
C GLN A 75 -3.64 -9.11 7.83
N SER A 76 -4.76 -9.25 7.10
CA SER A 76 -5.11 -10.46 6.35
C SER A 76 -4.44 -10.54 4.98
N SER A 77 -3.66 -9.54 4.59
CA SER A 77 -2.93 -9.50 3.33
C SER A 77 -1.47 -9.87 3.52
N SER A 78 -0.90 -10.45 2.49
CA SER A 78 0.52 -10.84 2.49
C SER A 78 1.44 -9.68 2.15
N LEU A 79 0.92 -8.66 1.46
CA LEU A 79 1.69 -7.53 0.96
C LEU A 79 0.75 -6.33 0.78
N ALA A 80 1.19 -5.16 1.22
CA ALA A 80 0.58 -3.87 0.88
C ALA A 80 1.38 -3.20 -0.25
N VAL A 81 0.67 -2.66 -1.23
CA VAL A 81 1.26 -1.91 -2.35
C VAL A 81 0.71 -0.50 -2.34
N ILE A 82 1.60 0.49 -2.21
CA ILE A 82 1.27 1.91 -2.24
C ILE A 82 1.86 2.53 -3.51
N SER A 83 1.01 2.80 -4.50
CA SER A 83 1.44 3.23 -5.85
C SER A 83 1.26 4.71 -6.10
N SER A 84 1.00 5.51 -5.07
CA SER A 84 0.70 6.92 -5.22
C SER A 84 1.82 7.67 -5.93
N LEU A 85 1.43 8.51 -6.89
CA LEU A 85 2.34 9.40 -7.61
C LEU A 85 2.64 10.66 -6.79
N TYR A 86 1.78 10.98 -5.83
CA TYR A 86 1.94 12.06 -4.87
C TYR A 86 1.15 11.78 -3.58
N GLU A 87 1.79 11.98 -2.44
CA GLU A 87 1.18 11.91 -1.11
C GLU A 87 1.69 13.05 -0.23
N GLY A 88 0.77 13.74 0.45
CA GLY A 88 1.13 14.79 1.41
C GLY A 88 1.80 14.23 2.67
N PHE A 89 1.30 13.11 3.17
CA PHE A 89 1.85 12.38 4.32
C PHE A 89 2.13 10.92 3.98
N GLY A 90 1.15 10.19 3.46
CA GLY A 90 1.27 8.76 3.16
C GLY A 90 0.58 7.87 4.20
N PHE A 91 -0.60 8.29 4.71
CA PHE A 91 -1.38 7.50 5.67
C PHE A 91 -1.50 6.02 5.29
N PRO A 92 -1.80 5.64 4.03
CA PRO A 92 -1.89 4.22 3.69
C PRO A 92 -0.61 3.43 3.92
N ALA A 93 0.56 4.07 3.78
CA ALA A 93 1.84 3.43 4.07
C ALA A 93 2.04 3.25 5.58
N ALA A 94 1.81 4.31 6.37
CA ALA A 94 1.90 4.25 7.83
C ALA A 94 0.92 3.22 8.43
N GLU A 95 -0.31 3.16 7.92
CA GLU A 95 -1.34 2.19 8.32
C GLU A 95 -0.92 0.74 8.03
N ALA A 96 -0.41 0.47 6.82
CA ALA A 96 0.08 -0.85 6.45
C ALA A 96 1.24 -1.30 7.36
N MET A 97 2.19 -0.41 7.62
CA MET A 97 3.32 -0.66 8.54
C MET A 97 2.83 -0.90 9.96
N ALA A 98 1.95 -0.05 10.50
CA ALA A 98 1.39 -0.22 11.84
C ALA A 98 0.67 -1.56 12.02
N CYS A 99 0.03 -2.06 10.95
CA CYS A 99 -0.60 -3.39 10.91
C CYS A 99 0.40 -4.55 10.76
N GLY A 100 1.70 -4.32 10.63
CA GLY A 100 2.72 -5.34 10.43
C GLY A 100 2.63 -6.02 9.06
N THR A 101 2.09 -5.34 8.06
CA THR A 101 1.97 -5.87 6.70
C THR A 101 3.21 -5.48 5.90
N PRO A 102 3.92 -6.45 5.28
CA PRO A 102 5.00 -6.14 4.35
C PRO A 102 4.59 -5.11 3.31
N ILE A 103 5.46 -4.14 3.02
CA ILE A 103 5.12 -3.00 2.16
C ILE A 103 6.06 -2.85 0.97
N ILE A 104 5.49 -2.57 -0.20
CA ILE A 104 6.16 -2.03 -1.38
C ILE A 104 5.51 -0.68 -1.70
N SER A 105 6.32 0.37 -1.81
CA SER A 105 5.82 1.72 -2.03
C SER A 105 6.52 2.41 -3.19
N SER A 106 5.83 3.32 -3.85
CA SER A 106 6.47 4.24 -4.79
C SER A 106 7.45 5.16 -4.05
N ASN A 107 8.57 5.46 -4.69
CA ASN A 107 9.56 6.43 -4.22
C ASN A 107 9.11 7.86 -4.57
N SER A 108 7.99 8.31 -4.00
CA SER A 108 7.35 9.59 -4.33
C SER A 108 6.99 10.39 -3.09
N SER A 109 7.29 11.69 -3.14
CA SER A 109 6.95 12.71 -2.12
C SER A 109 7.26 12.24 -0.68
N ALA A 110 6.29 12.21 0.23
CA ALA A 110 6.49 11.82 1.63
C ALA A 110 6.70 10.31 1.85
N LEU A 111 6.41 9.45 0.87
CA LEU A 111 6.43 7.99 1.06
C LEU A 111 7.79 7.41 1.48
N PRO A 112 8.94 7.87 0.91
CA PRO A 112 10.26 7.40 1.37
C PRO A 112 10.54 7.70 2.83
N GLU A 113 10.07 8.86 3.32
CA GLU A 113 10.27 9.28 4.72
C GLU A 113 9.42 8.41 5.68
N ILE A 114 8.25 7.94 5.24
CA ILE A 114 7.38 7.08 6.03
C ILE A 114 7.90 5.64 6.01
N VAL A 115 8.22 5.10 4.82
CA VAL A 115 8.58 3.69 4.63
C VAL A 115 10.00 3.41 5.11
N GLN A 116 10.92 4.38 4.96
CA GLN A 116 12.34 4.24 5.31
C GLN A 116 12.92 2.90 4.80
N ASP A 117 13.66 2.18 5.64
CA ASP A 117 14.27 0.88 5.33
C ASP A 117 13.33 -0.30 5.64
N PHE A 118 12.09 -0.05 6.10
CA PHE A 118 11.13 -1.08 6.49
C PHE A 118 10.30 -1.65 5.34
N GLY A 119 10.55 -1.21 4.11
CA GLY A 119 9.87 -1.69 2.91
C GLY A 119 10.73 -1.53 1.67
N GLN A 120 10.20 -1.96 0.53
CA GLN A 120 10.87 -1.79 -0.75
C GLN A 120 10.27 -0.62 -1.52
N LEU A 121 11.14 0.27 -2.04
CA LEU A 121 10.73 1.40 -2.87
C LEU A 121 10.95 1.09 -4.35
N TYR A 122 10.06 1.64 -5.21
CA TYR A 122 10.18 1.55 -6.66
C TYR A 122 9.87 2.90 -7.32
N GLU A 123 10.28 3.07 -8.59
CA GLU A 123 10.07 4.28 -9.38
C GLU A 123 8.57 4.55 -9.61
N PRO A 124 8.04 5.74 -9.25
CA PRO A 124 6.62 6.07 -9.39
C PRO A 124 6.12 5.89 -10.83
N GLY A 125 4.95 5.26 -10.98
CA GLY A 125 4.32 5.03 -12.28
C GLY A 125 4.94 3.88 -13.11
N ASN A 126 6.04 3.29 -12.66
CA ASN A 126 6.73 2.21 -13.36
C ASN A 126 6.17 0.84 -12.94
N SER A 127 5.29 0.27 -13.77
CA SER A 127 4.67 -1.04 -13.51
C SER A 127 5.65 -2.21 -13.59
N ASP A 128 6.71 -2.10 -14.41
CA ASP A 128 7.73 -3.14 -14.51
C ASP A 128 8.61 -3.16 -13.26
N ALA A 129 9.02 -2.00 -12.75
CA ALA A 129 9.74 -1.90 -11.48
C ALA A 129 8.89 -2.43 -10.31
N LEU A 130 7.59 -2.12 -10.25
CA LEU A 130 6.69 -2.68 -9.25
C LEU A 130 6.55 -4.20 -9.39
N LYS A 131 6.45 -4.71 -10.61
CA LYS A 131 6.44 -6.16 -10.87
C LYS A 131 7.69 -6.81 -10.28
N GLU A 132 8.89 -6.26 -10.55
CA GLU A 132 10.15 -6.79 -10.03
C GLU A 132 10.18 -6.80 -8.48
N CYS A 133 9.68 -5.75 -7.84
CA CYS A 133 9.54 -5.69 -6.39
C CYS A 133 8.60 -6.78 -5.84
N ILE A 134 7.47 -7.03 -6.51
CA ILE A 134 6.52 -8.08 -6.11
C ILE A 134 7.14 -9.47 -6.33
N GLU A 135 7.89 -9.70 -7.40
CA GLU A 135 8.61 -10.95 -7.61
C GLU A 135 9.68 -11.17 -6.54
N ASN A 136 10.43 -10.11 -6.18
CA ASN A 136 11.39 -10.16 -5.08
C ASN A 136 10.71 -10.51 -3.75
N PHE A 137 9.55 -9.93 -3.46
CA PHE A 137 8.75 -10.30 -2.28
C PHE A 137 8.41 -11.80 -2.25
N TYR A 138 7.97 -12.38 -3.36
CA TYR A 138 7.65 -13.81 -3.41
C TYR A 138 8.87 -14.71 -3.21
N LEU A 139 10.05 -14.28 -3.66
CA LEU A 139 11.31 -15.04 -3.53
C LEU A 139 11.94 -14.90 -2.15
N ASN A 140 11.80 -13.75 -1.51
CA ASN A 140 12.50 -13.38 -0.27
C ASN A 140 11.53 -13.07 0.88
N ARG A 141 10.39 -13.76 0.95
CA ARG A 141 9.31 -13.54 1.91
C ARG A 141 9.79 -13.36 3.36
N PRO A 142 10.70 -14.20 3.92
CA PRO A 142 11.14 -14.04 5.30
C PRO A 142 11.81 -12.70 5.59
N SER A 143 12.56 -12.15 4.63
CA SER A 143 13.17 -10.82 4.78
C SER A 143 12.12 -9.72 4.88
N PHE A 144 11.08 -9.78 4.05
CA PHE A 144 9.97 -8.81 4.11
C PHE A 144 9.16 -8.94 5.40
N ASP A 145 8.95 -10.15 5.91
CA ASP A 145 8.23 -10.37 7.16
C ASP A 145 9.01 -9.79 8.36
N ASN A 146 10.36 -9.89 8.37
CA ASN A 146 11.20 -9.27 9.39
C ASN A 146 11.13 -7.74 9.32
N LEU A 147 11.28 -7.15 8.12
CA LEU A 147 11.14 -5.70 7.93
C LEU A 147 9.76 -5.20 8.35
N ALA A 148 8.70 -5.96 8.09
CA ALA A 148 7.34 -5.61 8.49
C ALA A 148 7.16 -5.58 10.02
N GLN A 149 7.82 -6.49 10.75
CA GLN A 149 7.82 -6.48 12.23
C GLN A 149 8.53 -5.24 12.78
N GLU A 150 9.73 -4.93 12.28
CA GLU A 150 10.48 -3.74 12.68
C GLU A 150 9.72 -2.46 12.31
N GLY A 151 9.18 -2.39 11.09
CA GLY A 151 8.38 -1.27 10.61
C GLY A 151 7.08 -1.07 11.42
N SER A 152 6.48 -2.16 11.92
CA SER A 152 5.30 -2.05 12.80
C SER A 152 5.64 -1.39 14.12
N ILE A 153 6.76 -1.76 14.74
CA ILE A 153 7.22 -1.13 15.99
C ILE A 153 7.47 0.36 15.72
N TYR A 154 8.25 0.67 14.70
CA TYR A 154 8.55 2.04 14.30
C TYR A 154 7.28 2.88 14.07
N ALA A 155 6.34 2.37 13.27
CA ALA A 155 5.12 3.11 12.93
C ALA A 155 4.23 3.38 14.14
N ASN A 156 4.07 2.39 15.03
CA ASN A 156 3.26 2.54 16.25
C ASN A 156 3.90 3.47 17.29
N GLU A 157 5.23 3.59 17.29
CA GLU A 157 5.94 4.53 18.16
C GLU A 157 5.98 5.96 17.60
N THR A 158 6.18 6.08 16.29
CA THR A 158 6.41 7.38 15.62
C THR A 158 5.11 8.09 15.27
N PHE A 159 4.08 7.35 14.80
CA PHE A 159 2.81 7.93 14.35
C PHE A 159 1.70 7.81 15.40
N ASN A 160 2.06 7.71 16.68
CA ASN A 160 1.13 7.66 17.80
C ASN A 160 0.60 9.08 18.10
N TRP A 161 -0.69 9.29 17.85
CA TRP A 161 -1.32 10.60 18.04
C TRP A 161 -1.32 11.08 19.49
N GLU A 162 -1.42 10.17 20.48
CA GLU A 162 -1.35 10.53 21.90
C GLU A 162 0.04 11.07 22.26
N LYS A 163 1.09 10.40 21.79
CA LYS A 163 2.47 10.84 21.98
C LYS A 163 2.73 12.19 21.29
N ILE A 164 2.32 12.31 20.02
CA ILE A 164 2.46 13.56 19.26
C ILE A 164 1.76 14.72 19.97
N ALA A 165 0.56 14.51 20.51
CA ALA A 165 -0.16 15.53 21.25
C ALA A 165 0.58 15.97 22.53
N LEU A 166 1.14 15.02 23.28
CA LEU A 166 1.94 15.30 24.47
C LEU A 166 3.23 16.09 24.15
N ASP A 167 3.94 15.68 23.10
CA ASP A 167 5.15 16.37 22.62
C ASP A 167 4.84 17.83 22.24
N TYR A 168 3.68 18.10 21.63
CA TYR A 168 3.24 19.45 21.32
C TYR A 168 2.88 20.24 22.60
N GLU A 169 2.18 19.65 23.55
CA GLU A 169 1.85 20.31 24.82
C GLU A 169 3.11 20.72 25.60
N GLU A 170 4.11 19.85 25.67
CA GLU A 170 5.39 20.17 26.33
C GLU A 170 6.08 21.36 25.67
N GLN A 171 6.15 21.40 24.32
CA GLN A 171 6.76 22.52 23.59
C GLN A 171 6.03 23.85 23.82
N PHE A 172 4.71 23.85 23.98
CA PHE A 172 3.96 25.06 24.28
C PHE A 172 4.08 25.55 25.72
N LEU A 173 4.40 24.66 26.67
CA LEU A 173 4.56 25.00 28.08
C LEU A 173 5.99 25.52 28.39
N GLU A 174 6.97 25.22 27.55
CA GLU A 174 8.36 25.70 27.68
C GLU A 174 8.59 27.09 27.05
N THR A 175 7.60 27.69 26.41
CA THR A 175 7.62 29.05 25.83
C THR A 175 6.82 30.03 26.66
#